data_f717804c8484ff9190eb805eacce161f
#
_entry.id   f717804c8484ff9190eb805eacce161f
#
_cell.length_a   1.000
_cell.length_b   1.000
_cell.length_c   1.000
_cell.angle_alpha   90.00
_cell.angle_beta   90.00
_cell.angle_gamma   90.00
#
_symmetry.space_group_name_H-M   'P 1'
#
loop_
_entity.id
_entity.type
_entity.pdbx_description
1 polymer ?
#
loop_
_entity_poly.entity_id
_entity_poly.type
_entity_poly.pdbx_seq_one_letter_code
_entity_poly.pdbx_strand_id
1 'polypeptide(L)'
;SGFLAGAIPTEVVHAPKALVVPHAGYIYSGAVAASAYAELVQRRDIIRRVLILCPTHRVAVRGMAVPAAQSFLNPLGAVSIDRQTWLAARELPGVIVDDRPHAEEHAIEVQLPFLQSTLDHFEILPVAVGQVDAHLVAGLLEALWGGPETLIVISSDLSHYHPYRQAQWRDKA
;
A
#
# COMPACT_ATOMS: atom_id res chain seq x y z
N SER A 1 -17.99 -6.13 -1.00
CA SER A 1 -17.15 -5.80 -2.01
C SER A 1 -17.73 -5.62 -3.41
N GLY A 2 -18.74 -4.72 -3.55
CA GLY A 2 -19.34 -4.39 -4.85
C GLY A 2 -18.36 -3.86 -5.89
N PHE A 3 -17.30 -3.15 -5.47
CA PHE A 3 -16.30 -2.61 -6.37
C PHE A 3 -15.49 -3.70 -7.10
N LEU A 4 -15.05 -4.74 -6.40
CA LEU A 4 -14.31 -5.86 -7.00
C LEU A 4 -15.17 -6.68 -7.97
N ALA A 5 -16.47 -6.83 -7.69
CA ALA A 5 -17.38 -7.54 -8.57
C ALA A 5 -17.61 -6.84 -9.93
N GLY A 6 -17.43 -5.52 -9.99
CA GLY A 6 -17.51 -4.71 -11.21
C GLY A 6 -16.17 -4.48 -11.92
N ALA A 7 -15.06 -4.88 -11.32
CA ALA A 7 -13.74 -4.72 -11.90
C ALA A 7 -13.51 -5.74 -13.03
N ILE A 8 -13.00 -5.27 -14.15
CA ILE A 8 -12.63 -6.11 -15.31
C ILE A 8 -11.12 -6.29 -15.25
N PRO A 9 -10.59 -7.48 -14.91
CA PRO A 9 -9.15 -7.74 -14.99
C PRO A 9 -8.68 -7.54 -16.43
N THR A 10 -7.55 -6.90 -16.59
CA THR A 10 -6.85 -6.90 -17.87
C THR A 10 -6.22 -8.26 -18.11
N GLU A 11 -6.08 -8.70 -19.35
CA GLU A 11 -5.30 -9.91 -19.67
C GLU A 11 -3.81 -9.66 -19.43
N VAL A 12 -3.41 -9.60 -18.16
CA VAL A 12 -2.01 -9.45 -17.79
C VAL A 12 -1.36 -10.83 -17.80
N VAL A 13 -0.41 -11.03 -18.71
CA VAL A 13 0.33 -12.30 -18.86
C VAL A 13 1.16 -12.64 -17.61
N HIS A 14 1.50 -11.62 -16.82
CA HIS A 14 2.26 -11.76 -15.57
C HIS A 14 1.59 -10.97 -14.44
N ALA A 15 1.49 -11.59 -13.26
CA ALA A 15 0.99 -10.88 -12.08
C ALA A 15 1.90 -9.69 -11.73
N PRO A 16 1.32 -8.56 -11.38
CA PRO A 16 2.09 -7.38 -11.03
C PRO A 16 2.93 -7.63 -9.76
N LYS A 17 4.18 -7.19 -9.78
CA LYS A 17 5.07 -7.15 -8.61
C LYS A 17 4.74 -5.97 -7.70
N ALA A 18 4.22 -4.90 -8.29
CA ALA A 18 3.84 -3.68 -7.59
C ALA A 18 2.55 -3.10 -8.15
N LEU A 19 1.76 -2.50 -7.27
CA LEU A 19 0.58 -1.70 -7.60
C LEU A 19 0.79 -0.28 -7.13
N VAL A 20 0.38 0.69 -7.94
CA VAL A 20 0.19 2.08 -7.51
C VAL A 20 -1.32 2.33 -7.48
N VAL A 21 -1.85 2.62 -6.31
CA VAL A 21 -3.30 2.67 -6.06
C VAL A 21 -3.69 3.90 -5.24
N PRO A 22 -4.82 4.52 -5.55
CA PRO A 22 -5.29 5.69 -4.82
C PRO A 22 -5.79 5.34 -3.42
N HIS A 23 -5.81 6.37 -2.54
CA HIS A 23 -6.31 6.26 -1.16
C HIS A 23 -7.37 7.31 -0.79
N ALA A 24 -7.96 7.99 -1.77
CA ALA A 24 -9.14 8.79 -1.51
C ALA A 24 -10.29 7.92 -0.97
N GLY A 25 -11.31 8.53 -0.36
CA GLY A 25 -12.46 7.77 0.14
C GLY A 25 -13.08 6.87 -0.93
N TYR A 26 -13.61 5.73 -0.55
CA TYR A 26 -14.10 4.69 -1.47
C TYR A 26 -15.09 5.18 -2.54
N ILE A 27 -15.93 6.18 -2.20
CA ILE A 27 -16.88 6.75 -3.16
C ILE A 27 -16.19 7.48 -4.32
N TYR A 28 -14.93 7.89 -4.15
CA TYR A 28 -14.16 8.62 -5.15
C TYR A 28 -13.19 7.70 -5.92
N SER A 29 -12.41 6.91 -5.22
CA SER A 29 -11.32 6.13 -5.80
C SER A 29 -11.51 4.61 -5.70
N GLY A 30 -12.54 4.13 -5.00
CA GLY A 30 -12.73 2.70 -4.75
C GLY A 30 -12.84 1.85 -6.02
N ALA A 31 -13.50 2.34 -7.07
CA ALA A 31 -13.61 1.61 -8.33
C ALA A 31 -12.24 1.51 -9.05
N VAL A 32 -11.43 2.58 -9.00
CA VAL A 32 -10.08 2.61 -9.60
C VAL A 32 -9.15 1.66 -8.84
N ALA A 33 -9.13 1.75 -7.51
CA ALA A 33 -8.36 0.83 -6.67
C ALA A 33 -8.76 -0.64 -6.92
N ALA A 34 -10.07 -0.93 -6.98
CA ALA A 34 -10.59 -2.27 -7.23
C ALA A 34 -10.08 -2.87 -8.55
N SER A 35 -9.95 -2.06 -9.62
CA SER A 35 -9.41 -2.53 -10.90
C SER A 35 -7.99 -3.04 -10.76
N ALA A 36 -7.13 -2.34 -10.00
CA ALA A 36 -5.76 -2.78 -9.74
C ALA A 36 -5.73 -4.06 -8.87
N TYR A 37 -6.52 -4.11 -7.81
CA TYR A 37 -6.57 -5.28 -6.93
C TYR A 37 -7.17 -6.53 -7.59
N ALA A 38 -8.05 -6.38 -8.57
CA ALA A 38 -8.62 -7.49 -9.34
C ALA A 38 -7.54 -8.31 -10.07
N GLU A 39 -6.42 -7.68 -10.46
CA GLU A 39 -5.27 -8.35 -11.09
C GLU A 39 -4.58 -9.37 -10.17
N LEU A 40 -4.81 -9.30 -8.87
CA LEU A 40 -4.19 -10.21 -7.88
C LEU A 40 -4.97 -11.53 -7.70
N VAL A 41 -6.21 -11.63 -8.19
CA VAL A 41 -7.10 -12.78 -7.92
C VAL A 41 -6.46 -14.11 -8.31
N GLN A 42 -5.70 -14.14 -9.42
CA GLN A 42 -4.99 -15.34 -9.88
C GLN A 42 -3.74 -15.69 -9.06
N ARG A 43 -3.36 -14.85 -8.11
CA ARG A 43 -2.19 -15.01 -7.23
C ARG A 43 -2.56 -15.01 -5.75
N ARG A 44 -3.83 -15.15 -5.44
CA ARG A 44 -4.38 -15.08 -4.09
C ARG A 44 -3.75 -16.06 -3.10
N ASP A 45 -3.32 -17.21 -3.61
CA ASP A 45 -2.67 -18.28 -2.85
C ASP A 45 -1.13 -18.20 -2.85
N ILE A 46 -0.54 -17.31 -3.65
CA ILE A 46 0.91 -17.14 -3.76
C ILE A 46 1.38 -15.96 -2.91
N ILE A 47 0.70 -14.80 -3.02
CA ILE A 47 1.09 -13.59 -2.28
C ILE A 47 0.83 -13.82 -0.79
N ARG A 48 1.90 -13.70 0.01
CA ARG A 48 1.89 -13.89 1.48
C ARG A 48 2.36 -12.67 2.23
N ARG A 49 3.05 -11.77 1.57
CA ARG A 49 3.62 -10.55 2.12
C ARG A 49 3.23 -9.36 1.27
N VAL A 50 2.79 -8.28 1.92
CA VAL A 50 2.47 -7.03 1.23
C VAL A 50 3.20 -5.87 1.92
N LEU A 51 4.15 -5.26 1.20
CA LEU A 51 4.74 -3.99 1.62
C LEU A 51 3.81 -2.87 1.15
N ILE A 52 3.35 -2.04 2.09
CA ILE A 52 2.45 -0.91 1.77
C ILE A 52 3.16 0.38 2.13
N LEU A 53 3.56 1.15 1.12
CA LEU A 53 4.13 2.48 1.31
C LEU A 53 3.04 3.53 1.13
N CYS A 54 2.96 4.49 2.05
CA CYS A 54 2.01 5.59 1.99
C CYS A 54 2.64 6.92 2.41
N PRO A 55 2.09 8.06 2.01
CA PRO A 55 2.50 9.35 2.54
C PRO A 55 2.05 9.51 4.01
N THR A 56 2.52 10.57 4.66
CA THR A 56 2.05 11.00 5.98
C THR A 56 1.22 12.29 5.84
N HIS A 57 -0.06 12.25 6.21
CA HIS A 57 -0.96 13.41 6.11
C HIS A 57 -1.12 14.17 7.44
N ARG A 58 -0.96 13.49 8.57
CA ARG A 58 -1.25 14.02 9.90
C ARG A 58 0.00 14.30 10.74
N VAL A 59 0.99 13.43 10.65
CA VAL A 59 2.20 13.50 11.47
C VAL A 59 3.42 13.62 10.56
N ALA A 60 4.20 14.70 10.74
CA ALA A 60 5.44 14.88 10.00
C ALA A 60 6.48 13.84 10.45
N VAL A 61 7.05 13.13 9.50
CA VAL A 61 8.12 12.14 9.73
C VAL A 61 9.37 12.56 8.96
N ARG A 62 10.53 12.49 9.60
CA ARG A 62 11.82 12.56 8.92
C ARG A 62 12.33 11.14 8.73
N GLY A 63 12.23 10.64 7.50
CA GLY A 63 12.51 9.25 7.19
C GLY A 63 11.26 8.46 6.83
N MET A 64 11.30 7.16 7.10
CA MET A 64 10.22 6.20 6.91
C MET A 64 9.84 5.60 8.27
N ALA A 65 8.57 5.56 8.62
CA ALA A 65 8.12 4.98 9.89
C ALA A 65 7.44 3.62 9.66
N VAL A 66 7.88 2.62 10.45
CA VAL A 66 7.17 1.35 10.62
C VAL A 66 6.53 1.31 12.00
N PRO A 67 5.33 0.70 12.19
CA PRO A 67 4.66 0.71 13.47
C PRO A 67 5.32 -0.26 14.48
N ALA A 68 5.18 0.02 15.78
CA ALA A 68 5.48 -0.94 16.84
C ALA A 68 4.33 -1.93 17.06
N ALA A 69 3.12 -1.58 16.62
CA ALA A 69 1.93 -2.44 16.65
C ALA A 69 2.19 -3.77 15.94
N GLN A 70 1.42 -4.80 16.31
CA GLN A 70 1.53 -6.15 15.74
C GLN A 70 0.48 -6.44 14.66
N SER A 71 -0.55 -5.62 14.57
CA SER A 71 -1.63 -5.78 13.59
C SER A 71 -2.38 -4.47 13.36
N PHE A 72 -3.07 -4.40 12.24
CA PHE A 72 -4.06 -3.37 11.91
C PHE A 72 -5.45 -4.00 11.98
N LEU A 73 -6.39 -3.34 12.64
CA LEU A 73 -7.77 -3.80 12.82
C LEU A 73 -8.71 -2.95 11.97
N ASN A 74 -9.58 -3.61 11.21
CA ASN A 74 -10.67 -2.97 10.47
C ASN A 74 -11.95 -3.83 10.56
N PRO A 75 -13.11 -3.40 10.03
CA PRO A 75 -14.35 -4.15 10.10
C PRO A 75 -14.33 -5.57 9.50
N LEU A 76 -13.36 -5.89 8.64
CA LEU A 76 -13.20 -7.23 8.06
C LEU A 76 -12.27 -8.13 8.91
N GLY A 77 -11.70 -7.59 9.98
CA GLY A 77 -10.81 -8.33 10.88
C GLY A 77 -9.42 -7.74 10.99
N ALA A 78 -8.55 -8.43 11.72
CA ALA A 78 -7.17 -8.04 11.91
C ALA A 78 -6.28 -8.49 10.75
N VAL A 79 -5.32 -7.64 10.37
CA VAL A 79 -4.24 -7.96 9.44
C VAL A 79 -2.92 -7.88 10.20
N SER A 80 -2.19 -8.98 10.26
CA SER A 80 -0.93 -9.07 11.02
C SER A 80 0.22 -8.37 10.31
N ILE A 81 1.15 -7.85 11.11
CA ILE A 81 2.43 -7.35 10.61
C ILE A 81 3.38 -8.54 10.38
N ASP A 82 4.00 -8.61 9.20
CA ASP A 82 5.09 -9.56 8.92
C ASP A 82 6.30 -9.23 9.82
N ARG A 83 6.42 -9.98 10.89
CA ARG A 83 7.45 -9.74 11.89
C ARG A 83 8.86 -9.92 11.35
N GLN A 84 9.08 -10.84 10.44
CA GLN A 84 10.39 -11.08 9.85
C GLN A 84 10.83 -9.89 8.99
N THR A 85 9.94 -9.42 8.11
CA THR A 85 10.18 -8.25 7.25
C THR A 85 10.32 -6.98 8.10
N TRP A 86 9.52 -6.84 9.16
CA TRP A 86 9.60 -5.72 10.09
C TRP A 86 10.97 -5.65 10.79
N LEU A 87 11.51 -6.79 11.25
CA LEU A 87 12.84 -6.86 11.87
C LEU A 87 13.94 -6.45 10.88
N ALA A 88 13.83 -6.83 9.63
CA ALA A 88 14.76 -6.42 8.59
C ALA A 88 14.63 -4.92 8.28
N ALA A 89 13.40 -4.42 8.15
CA ALA A 89 13.13 -3.03 7.79
C ALA A 89 13.67 -2.03 8.82
N ARG A 90 13.46 -2.30 10.12
CA ARG A 90 13.86 -1.37 11.20
C ARG A 90 15.38 -1.11 11.29
N GLU A 91 16.18 -1.98 10.71
CA GLU A 91 17.65 -1.84 10.68
C GLU A 91 18.13 -1.06 9.44
N LEU A 92 17.24 -0.72 8.50
CA LEU A 92 17.60 -0.02 7.27
C LEU A 92 17.76 1.51 7.52
N PRO A 93 18.67 2.15 6.78
CA PRO A 93 18.86 3.59 6.89
C PRO A 93 17.57 4.39 6.64
N GLY A 94 17.31 5.37 7.48
CA GLY A 94 16.14 6.24 7.36
C GLY A 94 14.82 5.62 7.87
N VAL A 95 14.85 4.40 8.39
CA VAL A 95 13.67 3.76 9.01
C VAL A 95 13.66 4.01 10.52
N ILE A 96 12.52 4.39 11.05
CA ILE A 96 12.24 4.55 12.48
C ILE A 96 11.04 3.70 12.88
N VAL A 97 10.97 3.33 14.15
CA VAL A 97 9.79 2.67 14.73
C VAL A 97 8.95 3.71 15.44
N ASP A 98 7.77 4.02 14.90
CA ASP A 98 6.86 5.03 15.45
C ASP A 98 5.41 4.73 15.04
N ASP A 99 4.51 4.58 16.03
CA ASP A 99 3.09 4.34 15.79
C ASP A 99 2.31 5.61 15.41
N ARG A 100 2.80 6.79 15.80
CA ARG A 100 2.08 8.06 15.62
C ARG A 100 1.73 8.38 14.17
N PRO A 101 2.61 8.17 13.16
CA PRO A 101 2.28 8.38 11.76
C PRO A 101 1.20 7.45 11.23
N HIS A 102 0.95 6.34 11.90
CA HIS A 102 -0.04 5.32 11.51
C HIS A 102 -1.39 5.50 12.20
N ALA A 103 -1.43 6.11 13.40
CA ALA A 103 -2.60 6.13 14.28
C ALA A 103 -3.82 6.82 13.66
N GLU A 104 -3.61 7.88 12.87
CA GLU A 104 -4.68 8.65 12.22
C GLU A 104 -4.51 8.69 10.69
N GLU A 105 -3.68 7.79 10.13
CA GLU A 105 -3.40 7.72 8.70
C GLU A 105 -4.35 6.73 8.02
N HIS A 106 -5.09 7.21 7.03
CA HIS A 106 -6.06 6.41 6.29
C HIS A 106 -5.47 5.75 5.03
N ALA A 107 -4.33 6.22 4.53
CA ALA A 107 -3.77 5.77 3.26
C ALA A 107 -3.37 4.29 3.24
N ILE A 108 -3.10 3.68 4.41
CA ILE A 108 -2.91 2.22 4.54
C ILE A 108 -4.27 1.56 4.80
N GLU A 109 -5.08 2.12 5.69
CA GLU A 109 -6.34 1.52 6.12
C GLU A 109 -7.27 1.23 4.94
N VAL A 110 -7.40 2.15 3.99
CA VAL A 110 -8.27 1.99 2.82
C VAL A 110 -7.83 0.87 1.88
N GLN A 111 -6.57 0.45 1.91
CA GLN A 111 -6.05 -0.65 1.09
C GLN A 111 -6.39 -2.04 1.67
N LEU A 112 -6.50 -2.15 3.00
CA LEU A 112 -6.63 -3.43 3.68
C LEU A 112 -7.87 -4.23 3.26
N PRO A 113 -9.09 -3.64 3.14
CA PRO A 113 -10.27 -4.37 2.70
C PRO A 113 -10.18 -4.94 1.29
N PHE A 114 -9.46 -4.27 0.38
CA PHE A 114 -9.20 -4.81 -0.96
C PHE A 114 -8.29 -6.04 -0.88
N LEU A 115 -7.19 -5.94 -0.14
CA LEU A 115 -6.28 -7.08 0.08
C LEU A 115 -6.97 -8.25 0.75
N GLN A 116 -7.75 -8.02 1.83
CA GLN A 116 -8.51 -9.06 2.53
C GLN A 116 -9.60 -9.73 1.67
N SER A 117 -10.12 -9.00 0.67
CA SER A 117 -11.11 -9.56 -0.27
C SER A 117 -10.47 -10.29 -1.45
N THR A 118 -9.18 -10.08 -1.70
CA THR A 118 -8.47 -10.57 -2.88
C THR A 118 -7.51 -11.69 -2.56
N LEU A 119 -6.80 -11.63 -1.43
CA LEU A 119 -5.78 -12.59 -1.01
C LEU A 119 -6.32 -13.55 0.06
N ASP A 120 -5.81 -14.79 0.08
CA ASP A 120 -6.26 -15.80 1.05
C ASP A 120 -5.62 -15.61 2.43
N HIS A 121 -4.29 -15.55 2.48
CA HIS A 121 -3.51 -15.39 3.71
C HIS A 121 -2.30 -14.52 3.45
N PHE A 122 -2.19 -13.42 4.13
CA PHE A 122 -1.07 -12.50 3.98
C PHE A 122 -0.80 -11.72 5.27
N GLU A 123 0.41 -11.24 5.37
CA GLU A 123 0.85 -10.29 6.38
C GLU A 123 1.34 -9.02 5.70
N ILE A 124 1.38 -7.91 6.43
CA ILE A 124 1.78 -6.62 5.86
C ILE A 124 3.02 -6.04 6.53
N LEU A 125 3.77 -5.23 5.79
CA LEU A 125 4.68 -4.24 6.34
C LEU A 125 4.20 -2.86 5.90
N PRO A 126 3.50 -2.11 6.77
CA PRO A 126 3.12 -0.74 6.48
C PRO A 126 4.30 0.19 6.73
N VAL A 127 4.55 1.10 5.79
CA VAL A 127 5.63 2.08 5.81
C VAL A 127 5.06 3.46 5.53
N ALA A 128 5.04 4.32 6.53
CA ALA A 128 4.67 5.71 6.38
C ALA A 128 5.89 6.52 5.93
N VAL A 129 5.87 6.99 4.70
CA VAL A 129 6.99 7.71 4.05
C VAL A 129 6.81 9.20 4.29
N GLY A 130 7.72 9.79 5.03
CA GLY A 130 7.76 11.22 5.32
C GLY A 130 8.78 11.96 4.45
N GLN A 131 9.45 12.95 5.05
CA GLN A 131 10.53 13.67 4.37
C GLN A 131 11.79 12.81 4.35
N VAL A 132 12.09 12.20 3.22
CA VAL A 132 13.19 11.26 3.05
C VAL A 132 13.71 11.33 1.61
N ASP A 133 14.99 11.05 1.43
CA ASP A 133 15.59 10.97 0.11
C ASP A 133 15.11 9.71 -0.64
N ALA A 134 14.81 9.86 -1.92
CA ALA A 134 14.29 8.76 -2.75
C ALA A 134 15.21 7.52 -2.78
N HIS A 135 16.53 7.72 -2.67
CA HIS A 135 17.48 6.60 -2.64
C HIS A 135 17.33 5.71 -1.39
N LEU A 136 16.90 6.27 -0.24
CA LEU A 136 16.63 5.49 0.96
C LEU A 136 15.36 4.65 0.81
N VAL A 137 14.33 5.20 0.16
CA VAL A 137 13.12 4.45 -0.19
C VAL A 137 13.46 3.34 -1.18
N ALA A 138 14.26 3.62 -2.20
CA ALA A 138 14.73 2.61 -3.14
C ALA A 138 15.51 1.50 -2.43
N GLY A 139 16.44 1.84 -1.52
CA GLY A 139 17.19 0.88 -0.71
C GLY A 139 16.30 -0.01 0.17
N LEU A 140 15.23 0.54 0.76
CA LEU A 140 14.23 -0.25 1.49
C LEU A 140 13.52 -1.24 0.54
N LEU A 141 13.08 -0.77 -0.62
CA LEU A 141 12.40 -1.62 -1.61
C LEU A 141 13.34 -2.72 -2.13
N GLU A 142 14.60 -2.41 -2.42
CA GLU A 142 15.60 -3.39 -2.86
C GLU A 142 15.84 -4.47 -1.79
N ALA A 143 16.06 -4.04 -0.54
CA ALA A 143 16.31 -4.96 0.58
C ALA A 143 15.14 -5.89 0.89
N LEU A 144 13.91 -5.43 0.64
CA LEU A 144 12.67 -6.16 0.97
C LEU A 144 11.93 -6.67 -0.27
N TRP A 145 12.55 -6.65 -1.45
CA TRP A 145 11.91 -6.97 -2.73
C TRP A 145 11.22 -8.34 -2.74
N GLY A 146 11.86 -9.34 -2.14
CA GLY A 146 11.33 -10.70 -2.06
C GLY A 146 11.10 -11.37 -3.42
N GLY A 147 10.50 -12.55 -3.37
CA GLY A 147 10.10 -13.35 -4.54
C GLY A 147 8.65 -13.08 -4.99
N PRO A 148 8.02 -14.07 -5.65
CA PRO A 148 6.63 -13.99 -6.11
C PRO A 148 5.60 -13.90 -4.96
N GLU A 149 6.00 -14.27 -3.75
CA GLU A 149 5.18 -14.18 -2.54
C GLU A 149 5.04 -12.75 -2.00
N THR A 150 5.85 -11.82 -2.48
CA THR A 150 5.89 -10.43 -2.01
C THR A 150 5.26 -9.50 -3.04
N LEU A 151 4.25 -8.75 -2.62
CA LEU A 151 3.63 -7.65 -3.36
C LEU A 151 4.06 -6.30 -2.75
N ILE A 152 4.29 -5.32 -3.61
CA ILE A 152 4.51 -3.93 -3.20
C ILE A 152 3.26 -3.12 -3.56
N VAL A 153 2.72 -2.37 -2.60
CA VAL A 153 1.60 -1.45 -2.81
C VAL A 153 2.08 -0.04 -2.50
N ILE A 154 2.04 0.82 -3.49
CA ILE A 154 2.27 2.25 -3.34
C ILE A 154 0.91 2.93 -3.26
N SER A 155 0.54 3.34 -2.07
CA SER A 155 -0.70 4.07 -1.81
C SER A 155 -0.48 5.55 -2.11
N SER A 156 -0.99 6.02 -3.25
CA SER A 156 -0.72 7.37 -3.75
C SER A 156 -1.87 7.88 -4.60
N ASP A 157 -2.38 9.05 -4.23
CA ASP A 157 -3.27 9.81 -5.09
C ASP A 157 -2.47 10.65 -6.09
N LEU A 158 -3.11 11.04 -7.17
CA LEU A 158 -2.61 12.02 -8.12
C LEU A 158 -2.93 13.45 -7.65
N SER A 159 -3.01 14.44 -8.56
CA SER A 159 -3.27 15.83 -8.20
C SER A 159 -4.63 16.01 -7.50
N HIS A 160 -4.67 16.91 -6.50
CA HIS A 160 -5.86 17.17 -5.69
C HIS A 160 -6.45 18.56 -5.95
N TYR A 161 -7.78 18.68 -5.76
CA TYR A 161 -8.51 19.95 -5.74
C TYR A 161 -8.40 20.81 -7.03
N HIS A 162 -8.19 20.15 -8.17
CA HIS A 162 -8.15 20.82 -9.48
C HIS A 162 -9.43 20.56 -10.28
N PRO A 163 -9.87 21.52 -11.11
CA PRO A 163 -10.87 21.23 -12.14
C PRO A 163 -10.40 20.07 -13.03
N TYR A 164 -11.34 19.20 -13.45
CA TYR A 164 -11.06 17.96 -14.17
C TYR A 164 -10.04 18.08 -15.32
N ARG A 165 -10.20 19.11 -16.19
CA ARG A 165 -9.25 19.32 -17.31
C ARG A 165 -7.84 19.67 -16.83
N GLN A 166 -7.73 20.42 -15.73
CA GLN A 166 -6.44 20.79 -15.16
C GLN A 166 -5.77 19.59 -14.50
N ALA A 167 -6.55 18.78 -13.78
CA ALA A 167 -6.08 17.51 -13.20
C ALA A 167 -5.53 16.60 -14.32
N GLN A 168 -6.32 16.34 -15.37
CA GLN A 168 -5.87 15.52 -16.50
C GLN A 168 -4.57 16.01 -17.15
N TRP A 169 -4.38 17.32 -17.24
CA TRP A 169 -3.16 17.87 -17.83
C TRP A 169 -1.95 17.66 -16.90
N ARG A 170 -2.12 17.88 -15.60
CA ARG A 170 -1.05 17.70 -14.59
C ARG A 170 -0.65 16.23 -14.43
N ASP A 171 -1.62 15.34 -14.43
CA ASP A 171 -1.44 13.93 -14.16
C ASP A 171 -0.94 13.11 -15.37
N LYS A 172 -0.89 13.73 -16.55
CA LYS A 172 -0.32 13.15 -17.78
C LYS A 172 1.17 13.44 -17.97
N ALA A 173 1.74 14.33 -17.15
CA ALA A 173 3.16 14.66 -17.19
C ALA A 173 3.97 13.62 -16.44
#